data_5e920531ca3861046ee7b8a34b6c3607
#
_entry.id   5e920531ca3861046ee7b8a34b6c3607
#
_cell.length_a   1.000
_cell.length_b   1.000
_cell.length_c   1.000
_cell.angle_alpha   90.00
_cell.angle_beta   90.00
_cell.angle_gamma   90.00
#
_symmetry.space_group_name_H-M   'P 1'
#
loop_
_entity.id
_entity.type
_entity.pdbx_description
1 polymer ?
#
loop_
_entity_poly.entity_id
_entity_poly.type
_entity_poly.pdbx_seq_one_letter_code
_entity_poly.pdbx_strand_id
1 'polypeptide(L)'
;MREVSIDGNILNIGDTKITVKYPIKQVESISGKYVVLLKIPRVELGAEELNNILCYDENGEMCWRISDKLPSNIVSKEQIPYVAIQIMNGKLYATDFWGRKFNVDVENGNLMDVKIVR
;
A
#
# COMPACT_ATOMS: atom_id res chain seq x y z
N MET A 1 20.14 5.10 -1.19
CA MET A 1 18.97 4.23 -0.93
C MET A 1 19.40 3.07 -0.05
N ARG A 2 18.67 2.78 0.99
CA ARG A 2 18.97 1.65 1.87
C ARG A 2 18.47 0.35 1.26
N GLU A 3 19.13 -0.75 1.58
CA GLU A 3 18.64 -2.06 1.21
C GLU A 3 17.35 -2.37 1.95
N VAL A 4 16.42 -3.00 1.26
CA VAL A 4 15.13 -3.39 1.82
C VAL A 4 14.93 -4.88 1.60
N SER A 5 14.43 -5.57 2.61
CA SER A 5 14.08 -6.97 2.52
C SER A 5 12.87 -7.28 3.38
N ILE A 6 12.25 -8.42 3.09
CA ILE A 6 11.03 -8.86 3.77
C ILE A 6 11.31 -10.20 4.44
N ASP A 7 10.87 -10.33 5.69
CA ASP A 7 10.89 -11.61 6.41
C ASP A 7 9.53 -11.77 7.12
N GLY A 8 8.59 -12.44 6.44
CA GLY A 8 7.22 -12.60 6.93
C GLY A 8 6.53 -11.27 7.14
N ASN A 9 6.29 -10.89 8.39
CA ASN A 9 5.68 -9.62 8.76
C ASN A 9 6.72 -8.58 9.22
N ILE A 10 7.99 -8.80 8.90
CA ILE A 10 9.07 -7.88 9.24
C ILE A 10 9.61 -7.24 7.98
N LEU A 11 9.67 -5.90 7.99
CA LEU A 11 10.30 -5.11 6.94
C LEU A 11 11.65 -4.65 7.46
N ASN A 12 12.71 -4.96 6.72
CA ASN A 12 14.06 -4.52 7.04
C ASN A 12 14.44 -3.40 6.09
N ILE A 13 14.75 -2.22 6.63
CA ILE A 13 15.27 -1.08 5.86
C ILE A 13 16.65 -0.76 6.43
N GLY A 14 17.71 -1.18 5.72
CA GLY A 14 19.06 -1.12 6.27
C GLY A 14 19.11 -1.92 7.57
N ASP A 15 19.50 -1.27 8.67
CA ASP A 15 19.56 -1.90 9.99
C ASP A 15 18.27 -1.78 10.80
N THR A 16 17.27 -1.12 10.25
CA THR A 16 15.99 -0.89 10.94
C THR A 16 15.01 -2.01 10.64
N LYS A 17 14.41 -2.57 11.70
CA LYS A 17 13.40 -3.61 11.58
C LYS A 17 12.05 -3.06 11.99
N ILE A 18 11.04 -3.26 11.13
CA ILE A 18 9.67 -2.83 11.39
C ILE A 18 8.78 -4.06 11.37
N THR A 19 8.08 -4.29 12.47
CA THR A 19 7.12 -5.40 12.57
C THR A 19 5.73 -4.87 12.26
N VAL A 20 5.07 -5.48 11.26
CA VAL A 20 3.71 -5.11 10.87
C VAL A 20 2.75 -6.23 11.29
N LYS A 21 1.45 -5.94 11.24
CA LYS A 21 0.43 -6.85 11.76
C LYS A 21 0.27 -8.12 10.94
N TYR A 22 0.43 -8.03 9.62
CA TYR A 22 0.21 -9.15 8.70
C TYR A 22 1.44 -9.39 7.83
N PRO A 23 1.57 -10.57 7.23
CA PRO A 23 2.69 -10.84 6.33
C PRO A 23 2.75 -9.82 5.18
N ILE A 24 3.95 -9.46 4.78
CA ILE A 24 4.18 -8.51 3.70
C ILE A 24 4.16 -9.27 2.38
N LYS A 25 3.29 -8.84 1.46
CA LYS A 25 3.18 -9.43 0.13
C LYS A 25 4.11 -8.77 -0.87
N GLN A 26 4.23 -7.44 -0.80
CA GLN A 26 5.05 -6.65 -1.72
C GLN A 26 5.65 -5.45 -1.00
N VAL A 27 6.82 -5.01 -1.47
CA VAL A 27 7.38 -3.71 -1.11
C VAL A 27 7.93 -3.08 -2.37
N GLU A 28 7.66 -1.78 -2.56
CA GLU A 28 8.17 -0.99 -3.68
C GLU A 28 8.81 0.29 -3.17
N SER A 29 9.94 0.68 -3.77
CA SER A 29 10.64 1.93 -3.44
C SER A 29 10.27 3.01 -4.43
N ILE A 30 9.89 4.17 -3.92
CA ILE A 30 9.60 5.34 -4.75
C ILE A 30 9.89 6.61 -3.96
N SER A 31 10.60 7.54 -4.57
CA SER A 31 10.89 8.87 -3.98
C SER A 31 11.46 8.81 -2.56
N GLY A 32 12.38 7.86 -2.32
CA GLY A 32 13.01 7.69 -1.01
C GLY A 32 12.11 7.07 0.05
N LYS A 33 10.98 6.52 -0.36
CA LYS A 33 10.01 5.87 0.52
C LYS A 33 9.82 4.41 0.13
N TYR A 34 9.32 3.63 1.09
CA TYR A 34 9.05 2.20 0.91
C TYR A 34 7.56 1.95 1.13
N VAL A 35 6.89 1.53 0.07
CA VAL A 35 5.45 1.27 0.08
C VAL A 35 5.25 -0.23 0.24
N VAL A 36 4.49 -0.61 1.25
CA VAL A 36 4.34 -1.99 1.69
C VAL A 36 2.90 -2.44 1.55
N LEU A 37 2.70 -3.55 0.84
CA LEU A 37 1.39 -4.19 0.71
C LEU A 37 1.34 -5.40 1.63
N LEU A 38 0.35 -5.44 2.52
CA LEU A 38 0.14 -6.54 3.44
C LEU A 38 -0.80 -7.58 2.85
N LYS A 39 -0.50 -8.86 3.11
CA LYS A 39 -1.38 -9.96 2.74
C LYS A 39 -2.41 -10.15 3.83
N ILE A 40 -3.68 -9.87 3.49
CA ILE A 40 -4.76 -9.93 4.47
C ILE A 40 -5.39 -11.32 4.45
N PRO A 41 -5.50 -11.99 5.62
CA PRO A 41 -6.17 -13.29 5.68
C PRO A 41 -7.68 -13.15 5.53
N ARG A 42 -8.36 -14.27 5.31
CA ARG A 42 -9.82 -14.30 5.25
C ARG A 42 -10.41 -14.26 6.65
N VAL A 43 -10.51 -13.04 7.19
CA VAL A 43 -11.05 -12.80 8.52
C VAL A 43 -12.00 -11.61 8.43
N GLU A 44 -12.60 -11.25 9.55
CA GLU A 44 -13.41 -10.04 9.61
C GLU A 44 -12.56 -8.83 9.23
N LEU A 45 -13.04 -8.04 8.27
CA LEU A 45 -12.28 -6.93 7.71
C LEU A 45 -12.61 -5.62 8.42
N GLY A 46 -11.66 -5.13 9.20
CA GLY A 46 -11.73 -3.79 9.80
C GLY A 46 -11.01 -2.76 8.93
N ALA A 47 -10.89 -1.54 9.43
CA ALA A 47 -10.26 -0.44 8.70
C ALA A 47 -8.80 -0.75 8.34
N GLU A 48 -8.06 -1.40 9.24
CA GLU A 48 -6.65 -1.75 8.98
C GLU A 48 -6.51 -2.78 7.87
N GLU A 49 -7.43 -3.76 7.83
CA GLU A 49 -7.41 -4.81 6.82
C GLU A 49 -7.82 -4.28 5.45
N LEU A 50 -8.78 -3.35 5.40
CA LEU A 50 -9.22 -2.74 4.15
C LEU A 50 -8.17 -1.80 3.57
N ASN A 51 -7.43 -1.09 4.43
CA ASN A 51 -6.39 -0.13 4.03
C ASN A 51 -5.02 -0.73 4.26
N ASN A 52 -4.72 -1.81 3.55
CA ASN A 52 -3.58 -2.68 3.77
C ASN A 52 -2.29 -2.26 3.06
N ILE A 53 -2.14 -0.96 2.80
CA ILE A 53 -0.91 -0.40 2.24
C ILE A 53 -0.35 0.67 3.17
N LEU A 54 0.92 0.52 3.52
CA LEU A 54 1.65 1.40 4.43
C LEU A 54 2.86 1.98 3.72
N CYS A 55 3.28 3.18 4.13
CA CYS A 55 4.47 3.80 3.60
C CYS A 55 5.42 4.19 4.73
N TYR A 56 6.69 3.85 4.57
CA TYR A 56 7.75 4.15 5.54
C TYR A 56 8.85 4.95 4.86
N ASP A 57 9.51 5.82 5.62
CA ASP A 57 10.71 6.52 5.14
C ASP A 57 11.98 5.67 5.39
N GLU A 58 13.14 6.20 5.02
CA GLU A 58 14.41 5.50 5.16
C GLU A 58 14.84 5.29 6.62
N ASN A 59 14.22 6.02 7.55
CA ASN A 59 14.48 5.87 8.99
C ASN A 59 13.52 4.86 9.65
N GLY A 60 12.60 4.28 8.87
CA GLY A 60 11.63 3.33 9.38
C GLY A 60 10.42 3.97 10.03
N GLU A 61 10.22 5.26 9.84
CA GLU A 61 9.04 5.94 10.36
C GLU A 61 7.90 5.87 9.36
N MET A 62 6.68 5.61 9.85
CA MET A 62 5.51 5.55 8.99
C MET A 62 5.14 6.94 8.50
N CYS A 63 5.07 7.08 7.16
CA CYS A 63 4.68 8.33 6.52
C CYS A 63 3.16 8.42 6.40
N TRP A 64 2.52 7.32 5.97
CA TRP A 64 1.07 7.27 5.81
C TRP A 64 0.58 5.83 5.70
N ARG A 65 -0.71 5.67 5.93
CA ARG A 65 -1.50 4.50 5.56
C ARG A 65 -2.42 4.96 4.42
N ILE A 66 -2.63 4.10 3.43
CA ILE A 66 -3.46 4.45 2.27
C ILE A 66 -4.84 4.97 2.73
N SER A 67 -5.32 6.02 2.07
CA SER A 67 -6.56 6.69 2.45
C SER A 67 -7.77 5.79 2.26
N ASP A 68 -8.75 5.91 3.15
CA ASP A 68 -10.04 5.24 3.04
C ASP A 68 -11.04 6.03 2.20
N LYS A 69 -10.66 7.21 1.73
CA LYS A 69 -11.53 8.07 0.91
C LYS A 69 -11.39 7.72 -0.56
N LEU A 70 -12.42 7.09 -1.11
CA LEU A 70 -12.43 6.70 -2.52
C LEU A 70 -12.69 7.93 -3.41
N PRO A 71 -12.15 7.93 -4.65
CA PRO A 71 -12.39 9.04 -5.58
C PRO A 71 -13.88 9.23 -5.90
N SER A 72 -14.27 10.46 -6.18
CA SER A 72 -15.67 10.79 -6.46
C SER A 72 -16.19 10.18 -7.77
N ASN A 73 -15.28 9.86 -8.70
CA ASN A 73 -15.65 9.28 -10.00
C ASN A 73 -15.89 7.77 -9.96
N ILE A 74 -15.83 7.16 -8.79
CA ILE A 74 -16.03 5.73 -8.66
C ILE A 74 -17.51 5.42 -8.42
N VAL A 75 -18.02 4.35 -9.04
CA VAL A 75 -19.43 3.97 -8.94
C VAL A 75 -19.74 3.36 -7.57
N SER A 76 -18.96 2.36 -7.17
CA SER A 76 -19.14 1.71 -5.86
C SER A 76 -18.21 2.33 -4.83
N LYS A 77 -18.77 2.73 -3.69
CA LYS A 77 -18.00 3.29 -2.57
C LYS A 77 -17.56 2.22 -1.57
N GLU A 78 -17.85 0.96 -1.85
CA GLU A 78 -17.44 -0.13 -0.98
C GLU A 78 -15.92 -0.31 -1.07
N GLN A 79 -15.27 -0.40 0.09
CA GLN A 79 -13.85 -0.68 0.19
C GLN A 79 -13.61 -2.18 0.22
N ILE A 80 -12.48 -2.59 -0.39
CA ILE A 80 -12.04 -3.98 -0.38
C ILE A 80 -10.50 -3.97 -0.35
N PRO A 81 -9.86 -4.97 0.28
CA PRO A 81 -8.41 -4.98 0.41
C PRO A 81 -7.69 -4.91 -0.92
N TYR A 82 -6.52 -4.29 -0.92
CA TYR A 82 -5.64 -4.22 -2.08
C TYR A 82 -4.89 -5.55 -2.26
N VAL A 83 -4.61 -5.90 -3.49
CA VAL A 83 -3.93 -7.16 -3.84
C VAL A 83 -2.62 -6.93 -4.59
N ALA A 84 -2.37 -5.72 -5.07
CA ALA A 84 -1.13 -5.41 -5.80
C ALA A 84 -0.78 -3.93 -5.69
N ILE A 85 0.52 -3.64 -5.72
CA ILE A 85 1.04 -2.29 -5.90
C ILE A 85 1.99 -2.32 -7.10
N GLN A 86 2.08 -1.21 -7.81
CA GLN A 86 2.86 -1.12 -9.02
C GLN A 86 3.35 0.30 -9.24
N ILE A 87 4.59 0.43 -9.70
CA ILE A 87 5.15 1.72 -10.08
C ILE A 87 5.27 1.74 -11.60
N MET A 88 4.64 2.72 -12.24
CA MET A 88 4.70 2.92 -13.68
C MET A 88 4.90 4.41 -13.98
N ASN A 89 5.90 4.73 -14.78
CA ASN A 89 6.21 6.11 -15.18
C ASN A 89 6.36 7.05 -13.98
N GLY A 90 6.99 6.56 -12.90
CA GLY A 90 7.22 7.33 -11.69
C GLY A 90 5.98 7.53 -10.81
N LYS A 91 4.88 6.83 -11.11
CA LYS A 91 3.63 6.94 -10.36
C LYS A 91 3.32 5.63 -9.64
N LEU A 92 2.73 5.75 -8.47
CA LEU A 92 2.31 4.61 -7.66
C LEU A 92 0.85 4.26 -7.93
N TYR A 93 0.60 2.98 -8.19
CA TYR A 93 -0.76 2.46 -8.37
C TYR A 93 -1.03 1.34 -7.39
N ALA A 94 -2.25 1.31 -6.87
CA ALA A 94 -2.74 0.25 -5.99
C ALA A 94 -3.97 -0.38 -6.62
N THR A 95 -3.99 -1.71 -6.72
CA THR A 95 -5.10 -2.45 -7.31
C THR A 95 -5.79 -3.24 -6.21
N ASP A 96 -7.11 -3.10 -6.10
CA ASP A 96 -7.90 -3.84 -5.12
C ASP A 96 -8.36 -5.19 -5.68
N PHE A 97 -9.02 -5.98 -4.83
CA PHE A 97 -9.47 -7.32 -5.19
C PHE A 97 -10.45 -7.33 -6.37
N TRP A 98 -11.19 -6.25 -6.59
CA TRP A 98 -12.12 -6.11 -7.72
C TRP A 98 -11.46 -5.62 -9.00
N GLY A 99 -10.14 -5.40 -8.98
CA GLY A 99 -9.41 -4.94 -10.15
C GLY A 99 -9.45 -3.43 -10.37
N ARG A 100 -9.93 -2.66 -9.39
CA ARG A 100 -9.90 -1.20 -9.48
C ARG A 100 -8.49 -0.72 -9.18
N LYS A 101 -7.93 0.02 -10.10
CA LYS A 101 -6.55 0.50 -10.02
C LYS A 101 -6.55 1.98 -9.70
N PHE A 102 -6.04 2.32 -8.53
CA PHE A 102 -6.01 3.69 -8.03
C PHE A 102 -4.62 4.28 -8.17
N ASN A 103 -4.55 5.54 -8.64
CA ASN A 103 -3.32 6.32 -8.59
C ASN A 103 -3.19 6.89 -7.19
N VAL A 104 -2.07 6.61 -6.52
CA VAL A 104 -1.85 6.97 -5.12
C VAL A 104 -0.83 8.10 -5.03
N ASP A 105 -1.17 9.15 -4.28
CA ASP A 105 -0.22 10.23 -4.01
C ASP A 105 0.83 9.74 -3.02
N VAL A 106 2.09 9.70 -3.45
CA VAL A 106 3.21 9.18 -2.66
C VAL A 106 3.49 10.02 -1.41
N GLU A 107 3.11 11.29 -1.42
CA GLU A 107 3.36 12.19 -0.30
C GLU A 107 2.42 11.96 0.88
N ASN A 108 1.19 11.54 0.61
CA ASN A 108 0.16 11.46 1.67
C ASN A 108 -0.71 10.21 1.64
N GLY A 109 -0.59 9.36 0.61
CA GLY A 109 -1.39 8.13 0.51
C GLY A 109 -2.82 8.35 0.03
N ASN A 110 -3.15 9.55 -0.45
CA ASN A 110 -4.49 9.83 -0.97
C ASN A 110 -4.69 9.20 -2.35
N LEU A 111 -5.92 8.78 -2.61
CA LEU A 111 -6.31 8.22 -3.90
C LEU A 111 -6.68 9.38 -4.84
N MET A 112 -6.01 9.48 -5.98
CA MET A 112 -6.20 10.61 -6.89
C MET A 112 -7.21 10.31 -7.99
N ASP A 113 -7.16 9.13 -8.59
CA ASP A 113 -8.16 8.71 -9.57
C ASP A 113 -8.20 7.18 -9.65
N VAL A 114 -9.11 6.65 -10.49
CA VAL A 114 -9.31 5.22 -10.61
C VAL A 114 -9.39 4.80 -12.07
N LYS A 115 -8.79 3.63 -12.35
CA LYS A 115 -8.96 2.92 -13.63
C LYS A 115 -9.53 1.54 -13.32
N ILE A 116 -10.41 1.06 -14.18
CA ILE A 116 -10.90 -0.31 -14.08
C ILE A 116 -10.00 -1.20 -14.92
N VAL A 117 -9.39 -2.18 -14.28
CA VAL A 117 -8.51 -3.16 -14.94
C VAL A 117 -9.33 -4.41 -15.21
N ARG A 118 -9.31 -4.85 -16.46
CA ARG A 118 -10.04 -6.04 -16.88
C ARG A 118 -9.13 -7.07 -17.48
#